data_434e5759e53a12564ec633c4909f764b
#
_entry.id   434e5759e53a12564ec633c4909f764b
#
_cell.length_a   1.000
_cell.length_b   1.000
_cell.length_c   1.000
_cell.angle_alpha   90.00
_cell.angle_beta   90.00
_cell.angle_gamma   90.00
#
_symmetry.space_group_name_H-M   'P 1'
#
loop_
_entity.id
_entity.type
_entity.pdbx_description
1 polymer ?
#
loop_
_entity_poly.entity_id
_entity_poly.type
_entity_poly.pdbx_seq_one_letter_code
_entity_poly.pdbx_strand_id
1 'polypeptide(L)'
;VGRPFYLAIEGVIGVGKTTLARLLQPRFQADLLLEVFEENPFLSDFYADRERYAFQTQIFFLLSRYRQQQRVRLNDRPLIADYTFAKDRLFAHLNLKGDELRMYERVHQALAEKITLPDLIVYLRASLETLMARIAMRDRPYERGMDPAYIESVRQAYERHFAQYDEVPVLVIETDELDFVRRPQDLDYVEGLIRATLSAAEVRARIEAAGEPSAETQQRWEAIEEFLTLTKAVGALGAALSANSQEATETALRALDTSAESLHRLRQLLEVQGG
;
A
#
# COMPACT_ATOMS: atom_id res chain seq x y z
N VAL A 1 16.92 -11.48 2.46
CA VAL A 1 15.55 -11.98 2.38
C VAL A 1 15.64 -13.40 1.84
N GLY A 2 15.33 -14.38 2.66
CA GLY A 2 15.72 -15.78 2.38
C GLY A 2 14.73 -16.56 1.49
N ARG A 3 13.51 -16.06 1.27
CA ARG A 3 12.50 -16.71 0.41
C ARG A 3 11.90 -15.70 -0.58
N PRO A 4 11.37 -16.17 -1.72
CA PRO A 4 10.56 -15.32 -2.59
C PRO A 4 9.37 -14.75 -1.82
N PHE A 5 9.05 -13.49 -2.05
CA PHE A 5 7.93 -12.77 -1.42
C PHE A 5 7.08 -12.08 -2.50
N TYR A 6 5.83 -11.81 -2.16
CA TYR A 6 4.91 -11.02 -2.96
C TYR A 6 4.63 -9.70 -2.25
N LEU A 7 5.10 -8.59 -2.84
CA LEU A 7 4.88 -7.21 -2.39
C LEU A 7 3.84 -6.54 -3.29
N ALA A 8 2.78 -5.98 -2.72
CA ALA A 8 1.84 -5.16 -3.45
C ALA A 8 1.94 -3.69 -3.02
N ILE A 9 1.95 -2.77 -3.98
CA ILE A 9 1.97 -1.32 -3.73
C ILE A 9 0.59 -0.76 -4.03
N GLU A 10 -0.02 -0.13 -3.04
CA GLU A 10 -1.36 0.43 -3.11
C GLU A 10 -1.38 1.92 -2.84
N GLY A 11 -2.48 2.56 -3.22
CA GLY A 11 -2.75 3.97 -2.99
C GLY A 11 -3.51 4.62 -4.14
N VAL A 12 -3.84 5.87 -3.96
CA VAL A 12 -4.70 6.66 -4.85
C VAL A 12 -4.08 6.84 -6.25
N ILE A 13 -4.90 7.15 -7.23
CA ILE A 13 -4.47 7.57 -8.56
C ILE A 13 -3.50 8.74 -8.43
N GLY A 14 -2.34 8.66 -9.10
CA GLY A 14 -1.32 9.72 -9.05
C GLY A 14 -0.27 9.58 -7.93
N VAL A 15 -0.45 8.72 -6.93
CA VAL A 15 0.47 8.64 -5.78
C VAL A 15 1.88 8.12 -6.13
N GLY A 16 2.07 7.41 -7.26
CA GLY A 16 3.39 6.95 -7.73
C GLY A 16 3.64 5.44 -7.63
N LYS A 17 2.61 4.61 -7.46
CA LYS A 17 2.70 3.14 -7.33
C LYS A 17 3.59 2.46 -8.37
N THR A 18 3.26 2.65 -9.64
CA THR A 18 3.98 2.03 -10.77
C THR A 18 5.43 2.51 -10.85
N THR A 19 5.67 3.78 -10.54
CA THR A 19 7.01 4.35 -10.49
C THR A 19 7.84 3.68 -9.41
N LEU A 20 7.30 3.59 -8.19
CA LEU A 20 7.99 2.92 -7.09
C LEU A 20 8.23 1.43 -7.39
N ALA A 21 7.24 0.72 -7.93
CA ALA A 21 7.40 -0.69 -8.32
C ALA A 21 8.58 -0.89 -9.28
N ARG A 22 8.69 -0.05 -10.31
CA ARG A 22 9.80 -0.10 -11.28
C ARG A 22 11.16 0.23 -10.67
N LEU A 23 11.22 1.19 -9.75
CA LEU A 23 12.47 1.56 -9.06
C LEU A 23 12.94 0.48 -8.08
N LEU A 24 12.00 -0.20 -7.42
CA LEU A 24 12.31 -1.30 -6.50
C LEU A 24 12.64 -2.60 -7.21
N GLN A 25 12.17 -2.82 -8.43
CA GLN A 25 12.40 -4.04 -9.20
C GLN A 25 13.88 -4.47 -9.21
N PRO A 26 14.85 -3.65 -9.66
CA PRO A 26 16.26 -4.03 -9.71
C PRO A 26 16.84 -4.23 -8.30
N ARG A 27 16.39 -3.49 -7.31
CA ARG A 27 16.88 -3.54 -5.93
C ARG A 27 16.52 -4.84 -5.22
N PHE A 28 15.36 -5.40 -5.53
CA PHE A 28 14.89 -6.68 -5.02
C PHE A 28 15.10 -7.85 -5.99
N GLN A 29 15.60 -7.59 -7.20
CA GLN A 29 15.70 -8.57 -8.29
C GLN A 29 14.35 -9.26 -8.55
N ALA A 30 13.27 -8.48 -8.48
CA ALA A 30 11.90 -8.95 -8.52
C ALA A 30 11.34 -8.99 -9.94
N ASP A 31 10.32 -9.82 -10.13
CA ASP A 31 9.42 -9.74 -11.27
C ASP A 31 8.35 -8.66 -11.01
N LEU A 32 7.79 -8.08 -12.07
CA LEU A 32 6.74 -7.05 -11.97
C LEU A 32 5.40 -7.58 -12.42
N LEU A 33 4.37 -7.23 -11.66
CA LEU A 33 2.97 -7.37 -12.03
C LEU A 33 2.33 -5.98 -12.05
N LEU A 34 2.25 -5.38 -13.23
CA LEU A 34 1.72 -4.02 -13.40
C LEU A 34 0.30 -4.04 -13.95
N GLU A 35 -0.51 -3.10 -13.47
CA GLU A 35 -1.87 -2.91 -13.93
C GLU A 35 -1.88 -2.48 -15.40
N VAL A 36 -2.62 -3.21 -16.24
CA VAL A 36 -2.77 -2.92 -17.67
C VAL A 36 -4.05 -2.10 -17.88
N PHE A 37 -4.05 -0.86 -17.40
CA PHE A 37 -5.22 0.02 -17.46
C PHE A 37 -5.52 0.52 -18.88
N GLU A 38 -4.50 0.61 -19.76
CA GLU A 38 -4.66 1.06 -21.15
C GLU A 38 -5.50 0.09 -21.99
N GLU A 39 -5.60 -1.17 -21.61
CA GLU A 39 -6.42 -2.15 -22.31
C GLU A 39 -7.92 -1.99 -22.02
N ASN A 40 -8.31 -1.15 -21.04
CA ASN A 40 -9.71 -0.95 -20.72
C ASN A 40 -10.36 0.00 -21.75
N PRO A 41 -11.21 -0.51 -22.65
CA PRO A 41 -11.80 0.30 -23.72
C PRO A 41 -12.82 1.33 -23.19
N PHE A 42 -13.30 1.16 -21.95
CA PHE A 42 -14.29 2.03 -21.33
C PHE A 42 -13.67 3.14 -20.46
N LEU A 43 -12.35 3.15 -20.27
CA LEU A 43 -11.71 4.03 -19.28
C LEU A 43 -11.87 5.51 -19.63
N SER A 44 -11.73 5.88 -20.90
CA SER A 44 -11.94 7.26 -21.37
C SER A 44 -13.38 7.71 -21.17
N ASP A 45 -14.32 6.85 -21.57
CA ASP A 45 -15.76 7.13 -21.45
C ASP A 45 -16.20 7.20 -19.98
N PHE A 46 -15.62 6.37 -19.12
CA PHE A 46 -15.85 6.40 -17.68
C PHE A 46 -15.46 7.76 -17.06
N TYR A 47 -14.34 8.33 -17.44
CA TYR A 47 -13.97 9.66 -16.91
C TYR A 47 -14.85 10.79 -17.47
N ALA A 48 -15.41 10.60 -18.66
CA ALA A 48 -16.35 11.56 -19.25
C ALA A 48 -17.78 11.43 -18.66
N ASP A 49 -18.24 10.20 -18.42
CA ASP A 49 -19.59 9.89 -17.88
C ASP A 49 -19.50 8.64 -16.98
N ARG A 50 -19.15 8.89 -15.70
CA ARG A 50 -18.93 7.83 -14.72
C ARG A 50 -20.18 6.99 -14.47
N GLU A 51 -21.33 7.62 -14.34
CA GLU A 51 -22.57 6.89 -14.03
C GLU A 51 -22.93 5.88 -15.11
N ARG A 52 -22.75 6.24 -16.36
CA ARG A 52 -23.08 5.39 -17.50
C ARG A 52 -22.10 4.23 -17.72
N TYR A 53 -20.81 4.47 -17.49
CA TYR A 53 -19.75 3.52 -17.86
C TYR A 53 -19.10 2.79 -16.67
N ALA A 54 -19.55 3.07 -15.43
CA ALA A 54 -18.97 2.50 -14.24
C ALA A 54 -18.96 0.97 -14.24
N PHE A 55 -20.11 0.33 -14.53
CA PHE A 55 -20.24 -1.11 -14.44
C PHE A 55 -19.31 -1.84 -15.43
N GLN A 56 -19.33 -1.43 -16.71
CA GLN A 56 -18.46 -2.01 -17.75
C GLN A 56 -16.99 -1.86 -17.40
N THR A 57 -16.60 -0.67 -16.91
CA THR A 57 -15.23 -0.36 -16.51
C THR A 57 -14.78 -1.24 -15.35
N GLN A 58 -15.60 -1.38 -14.30
CA GLN A 58 -15.28 -2.18 -13.13
C GLN A 58 -15.22 -3.69 -13.46
N ILE A 59 -16.15 -4.21 -14.26
CA ILE A 59 -16.12 -5.61 -14.69
C ILE A 59 -14.87 -5.89 -15.54
N PHE A 60 -14.51 -4.99 -16.45
CA PHE A 60 -13.30 -5.16 -17.25
C PHE A 60 -12.05 -5.24 -16.36
N PHE A 61 -11.89 -4.31 -15.42
CA PHE A 61 -10.75 -4.31 -14.49
C PHE A 61 -10.72 -5.59 -13.65
N LEU A 62 -11.84 -6.00 -13.08
CA LEU A 62 -11.95 -7.24 -12.30
C LEU A 62 -11.47 -8.45 -13.10
N LEU A 63 -11.95 -8.64 -14.32
CA LEU A 63 -11.58 -9.77 -15.16
C LEU A 63 -10.12 -9.69 -15.65
N SER A 64 -9.64 -8.49 -15.99
CA SER A 64 -8.25 -8.27 -16.39
C SER A 64 -7.28 -8.60 -15.26
N ARG A 65 -7.51 -8.07 -14.06
CA ARG A 65 -6.67 -8.36 -12.88
C ARG A 65 -6.76 -9.82 -12.45
N TYR A 66 -7.95 -10.43 -12.53
CA TYR A 66 -8.09 -11.87 -12.27
C TYR A 66 -7.20 -12.69 -13.21
N ARG A 67 -7.21 -12.40 -14.52
CA ARG A 67 -6.36 -13.08 -15.51
C ARG A 67 -4.87 -12.88 -15.21
N GLN A 68 -4.47 -11.67 -14.80
CA GLN A 68 -3.09 -11.39 -14.43
C GLN A 68 -2.70 -12.19 -13.18
N GLN A 69 -3.55 -12.21 -12.15
CA GLN A 69 -3.32 -12.93 -10.90
C GLN A 69 -3.23 -14.46 -11.11
N GLN A 70 -3.98 -15.04 -12.04
CA GLN A 70 -3.88 -16.46 -12.39
C GLN A 70 -2.50 -16.84 -12.96
N ARG A 71 -1.72 -15.88 -13.44
CA ARG A 71 -0.37 -16.09 -13.94
C ARG A 71 0.70 -15.88 -12.87
N VAL A 72 0.30 -15.34 -11.72
CA VAL A 72 1.20 -15.15 -10.57
C VAL A 72 1.64 -16.53 -10.08
N ARG A 73 2.91 -16.80 -10.24
CA ARG A 73 3.58 -17.95 -9.63
C ARG A 73 4.73 -17.40 -8.83
N LEU A 74 4.72 -17.62 -7.54
CA LEU A 74 5.88 -17.36 -6.69
C LEU A 74 6.91 -18.44 -7.02
N ASN A 75 7.67 -18.18 -8.08
CA ASN A 75 8.84 -18.98 -8.43
C ASN A 75 10.01 -18.59 -7.51
N ASP A 76 11.23 -18.84 -7.90
CA ASP A 76 12.45 -18.54 -7.13
C ASP A 76 12.75 -17.03 -6.99
N ARG A 77 11.88 -16.15 -7.48
CA ARG A 77 12.07 -14.68 -7.48
C ARG A 77 10.94 -13.96 -6.76
N PRO A 78 11.24 -12.86 -6.06
CA PRO A 78 10.23 -11.97 -5.53
C PRO A 78 9.33 -11.38 -6.62
N LEU A 79 8.08 -11.05 -6.25
CA LEU A 79 7.11 -10.37 -7.10
C LEU A 79 6.75 -9.01 -6.50
N ILE A 80 6.74 -7.96 -7.32
CA ILE A 80 6.25 -6.63 -6.94
C ILE A 80 5.08 -6.28 -7.86
N ALA A 81 3.91 -6.01 -7.28
CA ALA A 81 2.73 -5.54 -8.00
C ALA A 81 2.42 -4.07 -7.67
N ASP A 82 1.85 -3.32 -8.60
CA ASP A 82 1.36 -1.95 -8.38
C ASP A 82 -0.15 -1.89 -8.09
N TYR A 83 -0.74 -3.01 -7.69
CA TYR A 83 -2.12 -3.14 -7.24
C TYR A 83 -2.33 -4.41 -6.41
N THR A 84 -3.42 -4.44 -5.63
CA THR A 84 -4.01 -5.67 -5.06
C THR A 84 -5.32 -6.02 -5.76
N PHE A 85 -5.75 -7.27 -5.66
CA PHE A 85 -7.09 -7.66 -6.15
C PHE A 85 -8.22 -6.99 -5.34
N ALA A 86 -7.99 -6.73 -4.06
CA ALA A 86 -8.93 -6.04 -3.17
C ALA A 86 -9.25 -4.60 -3.62
N LYS A 87 -8.34 -3.94 -4.35
CA LYS A 87 -8.57 -2.62 -4.96
C LYS A 87 -9.85 -2.56 -5.80
N ASP A 88 -10.19 -3.64 -6.51
CA ASP A 88 -11.37 -3.70 -7.36
C ASP A 88 -12.66 -3.44 -6.58
N ARG A 89 -12.77 -4.04 -5.39
CA ARG A 89 -13.94 -3.89 -4.54
C ARG A 89 -14.08 -2.45 -4.02
N LEU A 90 -12.97 -1.80 -3.66
CA LEU A 90 -12.95 -0.41 -3.23
C LEU A 90 -13.54 0.52 -4.32
N PHE A 91 -13.07 0.37 -5.56
CA PHE A 91 -13.56 1.17 -6.68
C PHE A 91 -15.00 0.84 -7.07
N ALA A 92 -15.41 -0.44 -6.98
CA ALA A 92 -16.79 -0.82 -7.23
C ALA A 92 -17.75 -0.15 -6.24
N HIS A 93 -17.43 -0.13 -4.95
CA HIS A 93 -18.24 0.55 -3.93
C HIS A 93 -18.32 2.06 -4.10
N LEU A 94 -17.32 2.67 -4.71
CA LEU A 94 -17.34 4.11 -5.04
C LEU A 94 -18.23 4.42 -6.25
N ASN A 95 -18.24 3.54 -7.23
CA ASN A 95 -18.78 3.85 -8.56
C ASN A 95 -20.09 3.12 -8.90
N LEU A 96 -20.40 2.01 -8.21
CA LEU A 96 -21.59 1.21 -8.50
C LEU A 96 -22.63 1.32 -7.39
N LYS A 97 -23.90 1.14 -7.75
CA LYS A 97 -25.05 1.17 -6.83
C LYS A 97 -26.06 0.07 -7.17
N GLY A 98 -26.92 -0.25 -6.21
CA GLY A 98 -28.08 -1.10 -6.43
C GLY A 98 -27.73 -2.48 -7.01
N ASP A 99 -28.40 -2.86 -8.10
CA ASP A 99 -28.25 -4.18 -8.73
C ASP A 99 -26.87 -4.39 -9.36
N GLU A 100 -26.26 -3.35 -9.91
CA GLU A 100 -24.93 -3.40 -10.50
C GLU A 100 -23.88 -3.75 -9.45
N LEU A 101 -23.92 -3.10 -8.28
CA LEU A 101 -23.02 -3.41 -7.19
C LEU A 101 -23.23 -4.84 -6.68
N ARG A 102 -24.48 -5.26 -6.51
CA ARG A 102 -24.79 -6.65 -6.07
C ARG A 102 -24.28 -7.70 -7.06
N MET A 103 -24.46 -7.45 -8.36
CA MET A 103 -23.94 -8.34 -9.40
C MET A 103 -22.40 -8.39 -9.36
N TYR A 104 -21.78 -7.22 -9.29
CA TYR A 104 -20.33 -7.11 -9.21
C TYR A 104 -19.77 -7.89 -8.01
N GLU A 105 -20.35 -7.73 -6.82
CA GLU A 105 -19.89 -8.40 -5.60
C GLU A 105 -19.95 -9.94 -5.71
N ARG A 106 -21.02 -10.48 -6.34
CA ARG A 106 -21.13 -11.92 -6.58
C ARG A 106 -20.01 -12.43 -7.49
N VAL A 107 -19.71 -11.70 -8.56
CA VAL A 107 -18.62 -12.07 -9.47
C VAL A 107 -17.26 -11.94 -8.76
N HIS A 108 -17.04 -10.85 -8.05
CA HIS A 108 -15.81 -10.63 -7.29
C HIS A 108 -15.57 -11.74 -6.26
N GLN A 109 -16.59 -12.11 -5.48
CA GLN A 109 -16.49 -13.18 -4.47
C GLN A 109 -16.10 -14.51 -5.10
N ALA A 110 -16.74 -14.89 -6.21
CA ALA A 110 -16.44 -16.15 -6.91
C ALA A 110 -15.01 -16.21 -7.47
N LEU A 111 -14.42 -15.06 -7.82
CA LEU A 111 -13.06 -14.97 -8.34
C LEU A 111 -12.01 -14.86 -7.22
N ALA A 112 -12.33 -14.19 -6.12
CA ALA A 112 -11.41 -13.90 -5.02
C ALA A 112 -10.85 -15.15 -4.34
N GLU A 113 -11.62 -16.25 -4.27
CA GLU A 113 -11.21 -17.51 -3.64
C GLU A 113 -9.92 -18.12 -4.22
N LYS A 114 -9.52 -17.72 -5.43
CA LYS A 114 -8.36 -18.25 -6.15
C LYS A 114 -7.18 -17.26 -6.24
N ILE A 115 -7.25 -16.18 -5.50
CA ILE A 115 -6.24 -15.10 -5.55
C ILE A 115 -5.19 -15.33 -4.47
N THR A 116 -3.93 -15.24 -4.86
CA THR A 116 -2.81 -15.24 -3.92
C THR A 116 -2.70 -13.87 -3.24
N LEU A 117 -2.74 -13.85 -1.91
CA LEU A 117 -2.51 -12.64 -1.13
C LEU A 117 -1.01 -12.26 -1.12
N PRO A 118 -0.68 -10.97 -1.09
CA PRO A 118 0.69 -10.53 -0.90
C PRO A 118 1.21 -10.84 0.53
N ASP A 119 2.52 -10.94 0.68
CA ASP A 119 3.17 -11.03 2.01
C ASP A 119 3.20 -9.66 2.72
N LEU A 120 3.17 -8.57 1.94
CA LEU A 120 3.16 -7.19 2.44
C LEU A 120 2.45 -6.27 1.45
N ILE A 121 1.62 -5.37 1.97
CA ILE A 121 1.07 -4.25 1.22
C ILE A 121 1.80 -2.97 1.63
N VAL A 122 2.34 -2.23 0.66
CA VAL A 122 2.88 -0.88 0.85
C VAL A 122 1.81 0.11 0.42
N TYR A 123 1.17 0.76 1.38
CA TYR A 123 0.15 1.77 1.13
C TYR A 123 0.79 3.15 1.08
N LEU A 124 0.86 3.72 -0.13
CA LEU A 124 1.34 5.08 -0.36
C LEU A 124 0.22 6.08 -0.11
N ARG A 125 0.46 7.01 0.80
CA ARG A 125 -0.45 8.12 1.11
C ARG A 125 0.10 9.43 0.57
N ALA A 126 -0.80 10.31 0.18
CA ALA A 126 -0.49 11.68 -0.19
C ALA A 126 -1.71 12.58 0.02
N SER A 127 -1.46 13.86 0.17
CA SER A 127 -2.50 14.90 0.19
C SER A 127 -3.20 15.01 -1.17
N LEU A 128 -4.41 15.53 -1.18
CA LEU A 128 -5.14 15.80 -2.42
C LEU A 128 -4.34 16.73 -3.35
N GLU A 129 -3.70 17.75 -2.79
CA GLU A 129 -2.87 18.69 -3.54
C GLU A 129 -1.72 17.97 -4.27
N THR A 130 -0.97 17.15 -3.57
CA THR A 130 0.12 16.35 -4.15
C THR A 130 -0.38 15.39 -5.23
N LEU A 131 -1.51 14.72 -5.00
CA LEU A 131 -2.11 13.81 -5.98
C LEU A 131 -2.49 14.54 -7.26
N MET A 132 -3.19 15.67 -7.14
CA MET A 132 -3.61 16.48 -8.29
C MET A 132 -2.41 17.05 -9.06
N ALA A 133 -1.38 17.52 -8.36
CA ALA A 133 -0.14 17.99 -8.98
C ALA A 133 0.57 16.86 -9.77
N ARG A 134 0.66 15.65 -9.21
CA ARG A 134 1.27 14.49 -9.86
C ARG A 134 0.46 13.99 -11.05
N ILE A 135 -0.89 14.01 -10.96
CA ILE A 135 -1.80 13.69 -12.08
C ILE A 135 -1.59 14.68 -13.23
N ALA A 136 -1.58 15.97 -12.93
CA ALA A 136 -1.35 17.02 -13.92
C ALA A 136 0.04 16.90 -14.58
N MET A 137 1.08 16.65 -13.80
CA MET A 137 2.46 16.47 -14.32
C MET A 137 2.58 15.25 -15.23
N ARG A 138 1.83 14.16 -14.97
CA ARG A 138 1.81 12.94 -15.78
C ARG A 138 1.12 13.14 -17.11
N ASP A 139 0.21 14.09 -17.22
CA ASP A 139 -0.52 14.56 -18.41
C ASP A 139 -1.13 13.46 -19.30
N ARG A 140 -1.78 12.48 -18.71
CA ARG A 140 -2.52 11.47 -19.47
C ARG A 140 -3.79 12.07 -20.07
N PRO A 141 -4.08 11.89 -21.39
CA PRO A 141 -5.21 12.54 -22.06
C PRO A 141 -6.56 12.35 -21.36
N TYR A 142 -6.86 11.12 -20.88
CA TYR A 142 -8.12 10.80 -20.20
C TYR A 142 -8.17 11.25 -18.72
N GLU A 143 -7.05 11.73 -18.16
CA GLU A 143 -6.97 12.30 -16.81
C GLU A 143 -7.01 13.82 -16.81
N ARG A 144 -6.92 14.46 -17.98
CA ARG A 144 -7.05 15.90 -18.11
C ARG A 144 -8.45 16.33 -17.68
N GLY A 145 -8.53 17.23 -16.70
CA GLY A 145 -9.83 17.65 -16.13
C GLY A 145 -10.40 16.66 -15.10
N MET A 146 -9.59 15.78 -14.55
CA MET A 146 -10.03 14.90 -13.45
C MET A 146 -10.57 15.72 -12.28
N ASP A 147 -11.76 15.34 -11.82
CA ASP A 147 -12.47 16.01 -10.75
C ASP A 147 -11.75 15.80 -9.39
N PRO A 148 -11.27 16.88 -8.72
CA PRO A 148 -10.63 16.76 -7.42
C PRO A 148 -11.54 16.11 -6.36
N ALA A 149 -12.86 16.34 -6.43
CA ALA A 149 -13.81 15.72 -5.51
C ALA A 149 -13.86 14.20 -5.66
N TYR A 150 -13.69 13.69 -6.88
CA TYR A 150 -13.57 12.24 -7.11
C TYR A 150 -12.27 11.68 -6.51
N ILE A 151 -11.14 12.34 -6.72
CA ILE A 151 -9.87 11.91 -6.15
C ILE A 151 -9.92 11.92 -4.61
N GLU A 152 -10.55 12.95 -4.02
CA GLU A 152 -10.77 12.99 -2.56
C GLU A 152 -11.65 11.83 -2.08
N SER A 153 -12.71 11.50 -2.82
CA SER A 153 -13.58 10.36 -2.50
C SER A 153 -12.81 9.04 -2.54
N VAL A 154 -11.93 8.87 -3.53
CA VAL A 154 -11.03 7.70 -3.63
C VAL A 154 -10.06 7.68 -2.45
N ARG A 155 -9.44 8.82 -2.09
CA ARG A 155 -8.51 8.93 -0.96
C ARG A 155 -9.18 8.50 0.35
N GLN A 156 -10.36 9.02 0.63
CA GLN A 156 -11.14 8.65 1.81
C GLN A 156 -11.55 7.17 1.81
N ALA A 157 -11.82 6.58 0.66
CA ALA A 157 -12.14 5.16 0.56
C ALA A 157 -10.92 4.30 0.87
N TYR A 158 -9.72 4.67 0.41
CA TYR A 158 -8.46 4.01 0.78
C TYR A 158 -8.18 4.12 2.28
N GLU A 159 -8.35 5.30 2.89
CA GLU A 159 -8.18 5.49 4.32
C GLU A 159 -9.09 4.58 5.14
N ARG A 160 -10.40 4.56 4.81
CA ARG A 160 -11.35 3.68 5.49
C ARG A 160 -11.02 2.20 5.32
N HIS A 161 -10.60 1.80 4.11
CA HIS A 161 -10.25 0.43 3.82
C HIS A 161 -9.05 -0.03 4.67
N PHE A 162 -7.94 0.70 4.63
CA PHE A 162 -6.72 0.31 5.33
C PHE A 162 -6.76 0.55 6.84
N ALA A 163 -7.67 1.40 7.35
CA ALA A 163 -7.90 1.55 8.79
C ALA A 163 -8.47 0.28 9.45
N GLN A 164 -9.12 -0.59 8.67
CA GLN A 164 -9.80 -1.80 9.15
C GLN A 164 -9.22 -3.08 8.54
N TYR A 165 -8.16 -2.96 7.76
CA TYR A 165 -7.58 -4.08 7.03
C TYR A 165 -6.56 -4.84 7.89
N ASP A 166 -6.78 -6.15 8.08
CA ASP A 166 -6.00 -7.03 8.95
C ASP A 166 -5.56 -8.35 8.29
N GLU A 167 -5.97 -8.60 7.03
CA GLU A 167 -5.65 -9.85 6.33
C GLU A 167 -4.16 -10.01 6.01
N VAL A 168 -3.47 -8.90 5.76
CA VAL A 168 -2.05 -8.85 5.37
C VAL A 168 -1.40 -7.65 6.04
N PRO A 169 -0.13 -7.74 6.49
CA PRO A 169 0.60 -6.57 7.00
C PRO A 169 0.60 -5.40 6.03
N VAL A 170 0.32 -4.19 6.53
CA VAL A 170 0.30 -2.96 5.76
C VAL A 170 1.38 -2.01 6.26
N LEU A 171 2.31 -1.64 5.40
CA LEU A 171 3.27 -0.56 5.63
C LEU A 171 2.75 0.72 5.00
N VAL A 172 2.38 1.69 5.82
CA VAL A 172 1.92 3.02 5.35
C VAL A 172 3.12 3.93 5.16
N ILE A 173 3.22 4.59 3.99
CA ILE A 173 4.28 5.54 3.66
C ILE A 173 3.65 6.86 3.21
N GLU A 174 3.92 7.94 3.97
CA GLU A 174 3.57 9.30 3.56
C GLU A 174 4.51 9.76 2.45
N THR A 175 3.96 10.25 1.34
CA THR A 175 4.76 10.56 0.16
C THR A 175 4.74 12.03 -0.26
N ASP A 176 4.13 12.92 0.51
CA ASP A 176 4.09 14.35 0.18
C ASP A 176 5.50 14.95 0.07
N GLU A 177 6.36 14.62 1.01
CA GLU A 177 7.74 15.11 1.07
C GLU A 177 8.76 14.19 0.37
N LEU A 178 8.31 13.05 -0.21
CA LEU A 178 9.20 12.09 -0.86
C LEU A 178 9.26 12.31 -2.38
N ASP A 179 10.48 12.32 -2.91
CA ASP A 179 10.77 12.27 -4.34
C ASP A 179 11.74 11.12 -4.65
N PHE A 180 11.26 9.91 -4.63
CA PHE A 180 12.06 8.71 -4.89
C PHE A 180 12.51 8.58 -6.37
N VAL A 181 12.14 9.53 -7.24
CA VAL A 181 12.63 9.61 -8.61
C VAL A 181 13.90 10.45 -8.70
N ARG A 182 13.92 11.60 -8.02
CA ARG A 182 15.03 12.59 -8.10
C ARG A 182 15.99 12.49 -6.93
N ARG A 183 15.53 12.00 -5.79
CA ARG A 183 16.32 11.88 -4.55
C ARG A 183 16.58 10.41 -4.20
N PRO A 184 17.75 9.86 -4.51
CA PRO A 184 18.07 8.44 -4.22
C PRO A 184 17.90 8.07 -2.74
N GLN A 185 18.19 9.01 -1.81
CA GLN A 185 17.99 8.79 -0.38
C GLN A 185 16.54 8.51 0.02
N ASP A 186 15.57 9.10 -0.67
CA ASP A 186 14.16 8.81 -0.42
C ASP A 186 13.79 7.39 -0.86
N LEU A 187 14.36 6.93 -1.97
CA LEU A 187 14.19 5.55 -2.40
C LEU A 187 14.89 4.57 -1.44
N ASP A 188 16.09 4.89 -0.96
CA ASP A 188 16.82 4.09 0.02
C ASP A 188 16.05 3.99 1.34
N TYR A 189 15.43 5.08 1.78
CA TYR A 189 14.54 5.11 2.94
C TYR A 189 13.35 4.18 2.77
N VAL A 190 12.61 4.29 1.65
CA VAL A 190 11.45 3.45 1.37
C VAL A 190 11.84 1.97 1.27
N GLU A 191 12.94 1.66 0.59
CA GLU A 191 13.47 0.30 0.50
C GLU A 191 13.81 -0.27 1.89
N GLY A 192 14.47 0.53 2.73
CA GLY A 192 14.82 0.16 4.10
C GLY A 192 13.62 -0.22 4.94
N LEU A 193 12.54 0.57 4.88
CA LEU A 193 11.28 0.28 5.55
C LEU A 193 10.65 -1.03 5.06
N ILE A 194 10.61 -1.25 3.74
CA ILE A 194 10.06 -2.47 3.15
C ILE A 194 10.85 -3.69 3.60
N ARG A 195 12.19 -3.64 3.53
CA ARG A 195 13.05 -4.75 3.97
C ARG A 195 12.88 -5.09 5.45
N ALA A 196 12.82 -4.07 6.30
CA ALA A 196 12.60 -4.26 7.73
C ALA A 196 11.25 -4.91 8.00
N THR A 197 10.18 -4.46 7.34
CA THR A 197 8.83 -5.00 7.52
C THR A 197 8.72 -6.45 7.02
N LEU A 198 9.31 -6.77 5.86
CA LEU A 198 9.35 -8.15 5.34
C LEU A 198 10.14 -9.08 6.28
N SER A 199 11.27 -8.62 6.82
CA SER A 199 12.07 -9.39 7.78
C SER A 199 11.29 -9.63 9.08
N ALA A 200 10.52 -8.64 9.55
CA ALA A 200 9.64 -8.77 10.69
C ALA A 200 8.57 -9.86 10.47
N ALA A 201 7.89 -9.82 9.33
CA ALA A 201 6.86 -10.81 9.00
C ALA A 201 7.45 -12.23 8.91
N GLU A 202 8.67 -12.39 8.37
CA GLU A 202 9.36 -13.70 8.30
C GLU A 202 9.71 -14.23 9.70
N VAL A 203 10.20 -13.37 10.59
CA VAL A 203 10.52 -13.77 11.98
C VAL A 203 9.25 -14.16 12.73
N ARG A 204 8.17 -13.42 12.56
CA ARG A 204 6.86 -13.73 13.17
C ARG A 204 6.36 -15.10 12.73
N ALA A 205 6.36 -15.38 11.42
CA ALA A 205 5.94 -16.67 10.89
C ALA A 205 6.78 -17.83 11.43
N ARG A 206 8.08 -17.62 11.63
CA ARG A 206 8.98 -18.63 12.23
C ARG A 206 8.67 -18.89 13.70
N ILE A 207 8.38 -17.85 14.48
CA ILE A 207 7.98 -17.97 15.89
C ILE A 207 6.66 -18.74 16.00
N GLU A 208 5.66 -18.36 15.22
CA GLU A 208 4.35 -19.02 15.20
C GLU A 208 4.46 -20.51 14.81
N ALA A 209 5.38 -20.87 13.92
CA ALA A 209 5.61 -22.24 13.47
C ALA A 209 6.46 -23.07 14.44
N ALA A 210 7.33 -22.46 15.24
CA ALA A 210 8.29 -23.16 16.10
C ALA A 210 7.78 -23.43 17.54
N GLY A 211 6.64 -22.87 17.92
CA GLY A 211 6.18 -22.89 19.32
C GLY A 211 6.91 -21.86 20.18
N GLU A 212 7.39 -22.23 21.37
CA GLU A 212 8.11 -21.28 22.23
C GLU A 212 9.43 -20.81 21.57
N PRO A 213 9.61 -19.51 21.35
CA PRO A 213 10.80 -18.96 20.72
C PRO A 213 12.01 -19.01 21.67
N SER A 214 13.21 -19.14 21.13
CA SER A 214 14.43 -18.93 21.91
C SER A 214 14.50 -17.48 22.41
N ALA A 215 15.21 -17.24 23.52
CA ALA A 215 15.36 -15.88 24.08
C ALA A 215 15.91 -14.88 23.04
N GLU A 216 16.84 -15.29 22.20
CA GLU A 216 17.38 -14.44 21.11
C GLU A 216 16.31 -14.12 20.05
N THR A 217 15.49 -15.09 19.68
CA THR A 217 14.40 -14.92 18.73
C THR A 217 13.33 -14.00 19.30
N GLN A 218 12.99 -14.16 20.59
CA GLN A 218 12.04 -13.32 21.29
C GLN A 218 12.53 -11.85 21.36
N GLN A 219 13.77 -11.63 21.75
CA GLN A 219 14.36 -10.30 21.83
C GLN A 219 14.41 -9.60 20.44
N ARG A 220 14.76 -10.36 19.42
CA ARG A 220 14.77 -9.86 18.03
C ARG A 220 13.36 -9.49 17.57
N TRP A 221 12.37 -10.25 17.97
CA TRP A 221 10.96 -9.95 17.71
C TRP A 221 10.53 -8.64 18.41
N GLU A 222 10.83 -8.49 19.69
CA GLU A 222 10.51 -7.28 20.45
C GLU A 222 11.13 -6.02 19.80
N ALA A 223 12.36 -6.12 19.34
CA ALA A 223 13.01 -5.01 18.61
C ALA A 223 12.32 -4.68 17.29
N ILE A 224 11.82 -5.69 16.58
CA ILE A 224 11.08 -5.50 15.33
C ILE A 224 9.68 -4.90 15.59
N GLU A 225 8.95 -5.36 16.58
CA GLU A 225 7.65 -4.77 16.94
C GLU A 225 7.79 -3.31 17.37
N GLU A 226 8.82 -3.01 18.14
CA GLU A 226 9.10 -1.64 18.57
C GLU A 226 9.47 -0.75 17.36
N PHE A 227 10.24 -1.26 16.40
CA PHE A 227 10.53 -0.56 15.14
C PHE A 227 9.27 -0.29 14.32
N LEU A 228 8.36 -1.25 14.21
CA LEU A 228 7.09 -1.07 13.52
C LEU A 228 6.19 -0.05 14.22
N THR A 229 6.19 -0.04 15.56
CA THR A 229 5.47 0.93 16.37
C THR A 229 6.02 2.34 16.14
N LEU A 230 7.33 2.50 16.15
CA LEU A 230 8.00 3.75 15.81
C LEU A 230 7.63 4.23 14.41
N THR A 231 7.66 3.34 13.42
CA THR A 231 7.34 3.69 12.03
C THR A 231 5.88 4.18 11.90
N LYS A 232 4.93 3.52 12.58
CA LYS A 232 3.53 3.95 12.62
C LYS A 232 3.37 5.32 13.30
N ALA A 233 4.06 5.53 14.41
CA ALA A 233 4.01 6.79 15.14
C ALA A 233 4.60 7.95 14.34
N VAL A 234 5.72 7.75 13.65
CA VAL A 234 6.32 8.75 12.74
C VAL A 234 5.38 9.07 11.57
N GLY A 235 4.72 8.05 10.99
CA GLY A 235 3.70 8.27 9.96
C GLY A 235 2.50 9.08 10.46
N ALA A 236 2.00 8.77 11.65
CA ALA A 236 0.91 9.53 12.29
C ALA A 236 1.31 10.97 12.60
N LEU A 237 2.55 11.20 13.05
CA LEU A 237 3.10 12.52 13.27
C LEU A 237 3.15 13.34 11.97
N GLY A 238 3.65 12.76 10.87
CA GLY A 238 3.68 13.42 9.56
C GLY A 238 2.29 13.82 9.08
N ALA A 239 1.30 12.92 9.19
CA ALA A 239 -0.08 13.21 8.84
C ALA A 239 -0.69 14.33 9.71
N ALA A 240 -0.43 14.31 11.01
CA ALA A 240 -0.95 15.30 11.95
C ALA A 240 -0.33 16.70 11.73
N LEU A 241 0.96 16.78 11.43
CA LEU A 241 1.65 18.05 11.11
C LEU A 241 1.14 18.68 9.80
N SER A 242 0.65 17.86 8.88
CA SER A 242 0.05 18.34 7.62
C SER A 242 -1.39 18.85 7.79
N ALA A 243 -2.05 18.54 8.91
CA ALA A 243 -3.41 18.94 9.20
C ALA A 243 -3.45 20.17 10.14
N ASN A 244 -4.04 21.26 9.69
CA ASN A 244 -4.10 22.51 10.46
C ASN A 244 -5.34 22.56 11.38
N SER A 245 -5.39 21.69 12.40
CA SER A 245 -6.49 21.64 13.37
C SER A 245 -5.97 21.36 14.80
N GLN A 246 -6.78 21.70 15.80
CA GLN A 246 -6.43 21.43 17.20
C GLN A 246 -6.32 19.92 17.47
N GLU A 247 -7.19 19.12 16.93
CA GLU A 247 -7.16 17.65 17.01
C GLU A 247 -5.89 17.07 16.39
N ALA A 248 -5.41 17.66 15.29
CA ALA A 248 -4.14 17.29 14.67
C ALA A 248 -2.95 17.59 15.59
N THR A 249 -2.97 18.69 16.33
CA THR A 249 -1.92 19.03 17.30
C THR A 249 -1.85 18.00 18.43
N GLU A 250 -2.99 17.58 18.98
CA GLU A 250 -3.04 16.53 20.02
C GLU A 250 -2.57 15.17 19.48
N THR A 251 -2.92 14.85 18.24
CA THR A 251 -2.46 13.62 17.56
C THR A 251 -0.95 13.67 17.33
N ALA A 252 -0.41 14.81 16.92
CA ALA A 252 1.03 15.00 16.75
C ALA A 252 1.79 14.83 18.06
N LEU A 253 1.31 15.41 19.16
CA LEU A 253 1.94 15.26 20.47
C LEU A 253 1.95 13.79 20.94
N ARG A 254 0.83 13.07 20.83
CA ARG A 254 0.78 11.64 21.14
C ARG A 254 1.72 10.81 20.28
N ALA A 255 1.81 11.12 18.99
CA ALA A 255 2.72 10.43 18.07
C ALA A 255 4.20 10.70 18.40
N LEU A 256 4.54 11.92 18.85
CA LEU A 256 5.89 12.26 19.34
C LEU A 256 6.24 11.47 20.60
N ASP A 257 5.34 11.42 21.59
CA ASP A 257 5.56 10.67 22.84
C ASP A 257 5.77 9.18 22.54
N THR A 258 4.89 8.57 21.70
CA THR A 258 5.04 7.18 21.28
C THR A 258 6.37 6.95 20.55
N SER A 259 6.77 7.85 19.66
CA SER A 259 8.05 7.74 18.93
C SER A 259 9.24 7.78 19.87
N ALA A 260 9.22 8.66 20.87
CA ALA A 260 10.28 8.78 21.86
C ALA A 260 10.41 7.52 22.74
N GLU A 261 9.27 6.97 23.19
CA GLU A 261 9.24 5.73 23.96
C GLU A 261 9.76 4.54 23.13
N SER A 262 9.33 4.41 21.89
CA SER A 262 9.76 3.33 21.00
C SER A 262 11.25 3.41 20.68
N LEU A 263 11.80 4.61 20.45
CA LEU A 263 13.24 4.81 20.27
C LEU A 263 14.03 4.40 21.51
N HIS A 264 13.54 4.74 22.71
CA HIS A 264 14.22 4.37 23.96
C HIS A 264 14.24 2.84 24.15
N ARG A 265 13.13 2.16 23.92
CA ARG A 265 13.03 0.70 24.03
C ARG A 265 13.90 0.00 22.97
N LEU A 266 13.86 0.45 21.72
CA LEU A 266 14.73 -0.08 20.65
C LEU A 266 16.20 0.01 21.04
N ARG A 267 16.62 1.15 21.58
CA ARG A 267 18.00 1.32 22.05
C ARG A 267 18.37 0.31 23.12
N GLN A 268 17.52 0.11 24.13
CA GLN A 268 17.74 -0.90 25.18
C GLN A 268 17.87 -2.31 24.60
N LEU A 269 16.98 -2.69 23.67
CA LEU A 269 16.99 -4.02 23.03
C LEU A 269 18.25 -4.26 22.18
N LEU A 270 18.78 -3.21 21.53
CA LEU A 270 19.98 -3.32 20.69
C LEU A 270 21.30 -3.25 21.51
N GLU A 271 21.33 -2.54 22.63
CA GLU A 271 22.53 -2.46 23.49
C GLU A 271 22.86 -3.78 24.20
N VAL A 272 21.85 -4.64 24.45
CA VAL A 272 22.06 -5.99 25.00
C VAL A 272 22.81 -6.92 24.05
N GLN A 273 22.87 -6.63 22.75
CA GLN A 273 23.65 -7.42 21.77
C GLN A 273 25.14 -7.06 21.70
N GLY A 274 25.55 -5.99 22.33
CA GLY A 274 26.95 -5.47 22.28
C GLY A 274 27.81 -5.83 23.50
N GLY A 275 27.30 -6.58 24.43
CA GLY A 275 28.00 -7.11 25.60
C GLY A 275 28.13 -8.61 25.55
#